data_2590d039497e3b8559bb71ee9c6ba4f1
#
_entry.id   2590d039497e3b8559bb71ee9c6ba4f1
#
_cell.length_a   1.000
_cell.length_b   1.000
_cell.length_c   1.000
_cell.angle_alpha   90.00
_cell.angle_beta   90.00
_cell.angle_gamma   90.00
#
_symmetry.space_group_name_H-M   'P 1'
#
loop_
_entity.id
_entity.type
_entity.pdbx_description
1 polymer ?
#
loop_
_entity_poly.entity_id
_entity_poly.type
_entity_poly.pdbx_seq_one_letter_code
_entity_poly.pdbx_strand_id
1 'polypeptide(L)'
;VLKVGQGNQEPTDLTGYEVTDAVKLIRGEKGTEVRLTVKKQDGTIKVIPLIRDEIVQDETFARSAVVKNGDEKIGYIFLPEFYADFDHPNGNRCSVDVAKEVIKLKAQNVDGIVIDLRYNGGGSLYDVVQMAGLFVDDGPIVQVKDRDNRASVLRDKDHGVLYSGPLAVMVNEFSASASEIFAAAIQDYNRGVIIGSTSTYGKGTVQRNIGLGDDGIFALSSPDLGTIKLTLQKFYRINGGSTQLKGVKSDIVLPDNLEY
;
A
#
# COMPACT_ATOMS: atom_id res chain seq x y z
N VAL A 1 9.40 -2.51 -25.90
CA VAL A 1 10.47 -3.50 -26.17
C VAL A 1 10.09 -4.27 -27.39
N LEU A 2 11.04 -4.44 -28.35
CA LEU A 2 10.85 -5.20 -29.58
C LEU A 2 11.46 -6.60 -29.47
N LYS A 3 12.67 -6.70 -28.89
CA LYS A 3 13.40 -7.97 -28.74
C LYS A 3 14.09 -8.08 -27.39
N VAL A 4 14.30 -9.30 -26.92
CA VAL A 4 15.02 -9.64 -25.67
C VAL A 4 16.12 -10.65 -25.99
N GLY A 5 17.36 -10.29 -25.69
CA GLY A 5 18.53 -11.19 -25.81
C GLY A 5 19.07 -11.57 -24.43
N GLN A 6 19.45 -12.83 -24.28
CA GLN A 6 20.10 -13.36 -23.06
C GLN A 6 21.61 -13.38 -23.28
N GLY A 7 22.36 -12.55 -22.55
CA GLY A 7 23.81 -12.43 -22.73
C GLY A 7 24.17 -12.28 -24.22
N ASN A 8 24.97 -13.19 -24.77
CA ASN A 8 25.41 -13.17 -26.17
C ASN A 8 24.51 -13.96 -27.15
N GLN A 9 23.36 -14.47 -26.68
CA GLN A 9 22.47 -15.25 -27.55
C GLN A 9 21.73 -14.36 -28.56
N GLU A 10 21.22 -14.96 -29.64
CA GLU A 10 20.37 -14.30 -30.64
C GLU A 10 19.09 -13.73 -29.93
N PRO A 11 18.73 -12.46 -30.15
CA PRO A 11 17.58 -11.89 -29.47
C PRO A 11 16.25 -12.46 -29.95
N THR A 12 15.39 -12.89 -29.02
CA THR A 12 14.01 -13.31 -29.29
C THR A 12 13.16 -12.10 -29.67
N ASP A 13 12.46 -12.15 -30.79
CA ASP A 13 11.48 -11.15 -31.22
C ASP A 13 10.20 -11.32 -30.38
N LEU A 14 9.69 -10.22 -29.81
CA LEU A 14 8.52 -10.22 -28.95
C LEU A 14 7.20 -9.95 -29.70
N THR A 15 7.22 -9.89 -31.03
CA THR A 15 6.01 -9.67 -31.81
C THR A 15 5.00 -10.80 -31.55
N GLY A 16 3.81 -10.45 -31.09
CA GLY A 16 2.74 -11.40 -30.77
C GLY A 16 2.85 -12.07 -29.39
N TYR A 17 3.85 -11.76 -28.59
CA TYR A 17 3.93 -12.24 -27.20
C TYR A 17 2.94 -11.51 -26.31
N GLU A 18 2.33 -12.25 -25.40
CA GLU A 18 1.62 -11.66 -24.25
C GLU A 18 2.62 -10.94 -23.34
N VAL A 19 2.18 -9.84 -22.69
CA VAL A 19 3.05 -9.04 -21.81
C VAL A 19 3.68 -9.89 -20.70
N THR A 20 2.90 -10.79 -20.13
CA THR A 20 3.35 -11.71 -19.07
C THR A 20 4.49 -12.62 -19.52
N ASP A 21 4.44 -13.12 -20.75
CA ASP A 21 5.48 -13.99 -21.31
C ASP A 21 6.73 -13.21 -21.70
N ALA A 22 6.56 -12.00 -22.24
CA ALA A 22 7.67 -11.08 -22.49
C ALA A 22 8.41 -10.75 -21.18
N VAL A 23 7.68 -10.51 -20.08
CA VAL A 23 8.26 -10.23 -18.76
C VAL A 23 9.07 -11.42 -18.24
N LYS A 24 8.63 -12.66 -18.45
CA LYS A 24 9.41 -13.87 -18.07
C LYS A 24 10.77 -13.93 -18.77
N LEU A 25 10.86 -13.46 -20.02
CA LEU A 25 12.13 -13.39 -20.76
C LEU A 25 13.03 -12.25 -20.28
N ILE A 26 12.44 -11.14 -19.79
CA ILE A 26 13.20 -9.99 -19.28
C ILE A 26 13.75 -10.28 -17.88
N ARG A 27 12.94 -10.88 -17.01
CA ARG A 27 13.35 -11.29 -15.66
C ARG A 27 14.34 -12.46 -15.74
N GLY A 28 15.13 -12.66 -14.68
CA GLY A 28 16.08 -13.74 -14.57
C GLY A 28 17.00 -13.58 -13.36
N GLU A 29 17.99 -14.44 -13.21
CA GLU A 29 18.90 -14.44 -12.07
C GLU A 29 19.69 -13.15 -11.96
N LYS A 30 19.87 -12.65 -10.71
CA LYS A 30 20.74 -11.52 -10.38
C LYS A 30 22.15 -11.73 -10.94
N GLY A 31 22.74 -10.67 -11.50
CA GLY A 31 24.06 -10.68 -12.08
C GLY A 31 24.13 -11.17 -13.53
N THR A 32 23.03 -11.67 -14.11
CA THR A 32 22.99 -12.07 -15.52
C THR A 32 22.67 -10.89 -16.44
N GLU A 33 23.19 -10.91 -17.68
CA GLU A 33 22.93 -9.87 -18.68
C GLU A 33 21.66 -10.16 -19.48
N VAL A 34 20.81 -9.12 -19.62
CA VAL A 34 19.71 -9.09 -20.60
C VAL A 34 19.90 -7.89 -21.53
N ARG A 35 19.70 -8.08 -22.83
CA ARG A 35 19.75 -7.01 -23.83
C ARG A 35 18.37 -6.73 -24.35
N LEU A 36 17.89 -5.50 -24.16
CA LEU A 36 16.58 -5.06 -24.61
C LEU A 36 16.71 -4.21 -25.89
N THR A 37 16.11 -4.67 -26.99
CA THR A 37 15.92 -3.84 -28.17
C THR A 37 14.65 -3.03 -27.99
N VAL A 38 14.76 -1.72 -27.84
CA VAL A 38 13.63 -0.81 -27.59
C VAL A 38 13.45 0.18 -28.71
N LYS A 39 12.20 0.48 -29.07
CA LYS A 39 11.83 1.62 -29.91
C LYS A 39 11.41 2.77 -29.01
N LYS A 40 12.10 3.90 -29.12
CA LYS A 40 11.76 5.13 -28.38
C LYS A 40 10.59 5.87 -29.03
N GLN A 41 10.06 6.88 -28.35
CA GLN A 41 8.94 7.70 -28.84
C GLN A 41 9.30 8.47 -30.11
N ASP A 42 10.57 8.86 -30.28
CA ASP A 42 11.11 9.50 -31.49
C ASP A 42 11.32 8.53 -32.66
N GLY A 43 10.96 7.25 -32.49
CA GLY A 43 11.14 6.20 -33.48
C GLY A 43 12.51 5.54 -33.49
N THR A 44 13.50 6.04 -32.77
CA THR A 44 14.86 5.48 -32.69
C THR A 44 14.85 4.10 -32.07
N ILE A 45 15.58 3.17 -32.67
CA ILE A 45 15.78 1.82 -32.10
C ILE A 45 17.14 1.78 -31.40
N LYS A 46 17.14 1.34 -30.14
CA LYS A 46 18.35 1.15 -29.34
C LYS A 46 18.40 -0.23 -28.72
N VAL A 47 19.60 -0.79 -28.64
CA VAL A 47 19.88 -1.99 -27.83
C VAL A 47 20.47 -1.52 -26.51
N ILE A 48 19.84 -1.91 -25.40
CA ILE A 48 20.22 -1.52 -24.04
C ILE A 48 20.63 -2.81 -23.31
N PRO A 49 21.93 -3.02 -23.03
CA PRO A 49 22.37 -4.09 -22.14
C PRO A 49 22.11 -3.69 -20.68
N LEU A 50 21.57 -4.61 -19.90
CA LEU A 50 21.28 -4.45 -18.48
C LEU A 50 21.79 -5.67 -17.72
N ILE A 51 22.46 -5.46 -16.61
CA ILE A 51 22.75 -6.52 -15.66
C ILE A 51 21.57 -6.60 -14.69
N ARG A 52 20.98 -7.78 -14.55
CA ARG A 52 19.87 -7.98 -13.63
C ARG A 52 20.32 -7.84 -12.20
N ASP A 53 19.55 -7.13 -11.43
CA ASP A 53 19.74 -6.97 -9.99
C ASP A 53 18.38 -6.97 -9.28
N GLU A 54 18.39 -7.09 -7.96
CA GLU A 54 17.22 -6.82 -7.15
C GLU A 54 16.86 -5.34 -7.26
N ILE A 55 15.62 -5.07 -7.70
CA ILE A 55 15.13 -3.71 -7.80
C ILE A 55 14.55 -3.34 -6.43
N VAL A 56 15.33 -2.62 -5.62
CA VAL A 56 14.80 -1.97 -4.42
C VAL A 56 14.09 -0.69 -4.89
N GLN A 57 12.78 -0.70 -4.84
CA GLN A 57 11.99 0.48 -5.16
C GLN A 57 11.79 1.31 -3.89
N ASP A 58 12.78 2.10 -3.49
CA ASP A 58 12.68 2.98 -2.32
C ASP A 58 11.46 3.91 -2.37
N GLU A 59 10.97 4.21 -3.57
CA GLU A 59 9.77 5.02 -3.81
C GLU A 59 8.46 4.36 -3.36
N THR A 60 8.46 3.04 -3.19
CA THR A 60 7.29 2.27 -2.75
C THR A 60 7.15 2.18 -1.23
N PHE A 61 8.14 2.68 -0.49
CA PHE A 61 8.12 2.68 0.97
C PHE A 61 7.66 4.02 1.56
N ALA A 62 7.27 3.97 2.83
CA ALA A 62 6.95 5.17 3.59
C ALA A 62 8.16 6.09 3.67
N ARG A 63 7.93 7.38 3.48
CA ARG A 63 8.99 8.40 3.53
C ARG A 63 8.47 9.70 4.10
N SER A 64 9.35 10.47 4.74
CA SER A 64 8.95 11.75 5.34
C SER A 64 9.78 12.92 4.83
N ALA A 65 9.19 14.09 4.96
CA ALA A 65 9.83 15.38 4.77
C ALA A 65 9.33 16.37 5.82
N VAL A 66 10.09 17.44 6.05
CA VAL A 66 9.62 18.58 6.86
C VAL A 66 9.32 19.74 5.92
N VAL A 67 8.08 20.20 5.96
CA VAL A 67 7.60 21.39 5.25
C VAL A 67 7.62 22.56 6.24
N LYS A 68 8.28 23.65 5.86
CA LYS A 68 8.34 24.86 6.67
C LYS A 68 7.37 25.93 6.13
N ASN A 69 6.62 26.56 7.02
CA ASN A 69 5.78 27.71 6.74
C ASN A 69 6.05 28.78 7.81
N GLY A 70 6.90 29.75 7.49
CA GLY A 70 7.42 30.67 8.50
C GLY A 70 8.22 29.91 9.57
N ASP A 71 7.82 30.07 10.82
CA ASP A 71 8.44 29.40 11.97
C ASP A 71 7.88 27.99 12.22
N GLU A 72 6.74 27.66 11.60
CA GLU A 72 6.09 26.36 11.77
C GLU A 72 6.76 25.28 10.92
N LYS A 73 6.85 24.07 11.48
CA LYS A 73 7.41 22.88 10.86
C LYS A 73 6.36 21.78 10.82
N ILE A 74 5.92 21.41 9.64
CA ILE A 74 4.97 20.32 9.45
C ILE A 74 5.72 19.09 8.97
N GLY A 75 5.61 18.00 9.73
CA GLY A 75 6.07 16.70 9.29
C GLY A 75 5.10 16.13 8.27
N TYR A 76 5.61 15.74 7.11
CA TYR A 76 4.82 15.12 6.06
C TYR A 76 5.29 13.69 5.86
N ILE A 77 4.38 12.71 5.94
CA ILE A 77 4.65 11.30 5.69
C ILE A 77 3.82 10.86 4.49
N PHE A 78 4.49 10.42 3.43
CA PHE A 78 3.85 9.79 2.29
C PHE A 78 3.84 8.26 2.47
N LEU A 79 2.66 7.66 2.41
CA LEU A 79 2.48 6.20 2.44
C LEU A 79 1.78 5.75 1.17
N PRO A 80 2.49 5.14 0.20
CA PRO A 80 1.92 4.75 -1.09
C PRO A 80 0.99 3.55 -1.01
N GLU A 81 1.25 2.62 -0.08
CA GLU A 81 0.48 1.40 0.13
C GLU A 81 0.65 0.90 1.57
N PHE A 82 -0.31 0.14 2.08
CA PHE A 82 -0.14 -0.61 3.34
C PHE A 82 0.60 -1.92 3.07
N TYR A 83 1.87 -1.81 2.66
CA TYR A 83 2.70 -2.95 2.31
C TYR A 83 3.09 -3.79 3.53
N ALA A 84 3.26 -5.10 3.28
CA ALA A 84 3.83 -6.05 4.22
C ALA A 84 4.48 -7.19 3.46
N ASP A 85 5.72 -7.48 3.77
CA ASP A 85 6.41 -8.67 3.31
C ASP A 85 6.23 -9.78 4.33
N PHE A 86 5.37 -10.74 4.02
CA PHE A 86 5.07 -11.89 4.88
C PHE A 86 5.98 -13.09 4.60
N ASP A 87 6.71 -13.06 3.50
CA ASP A 87 7.53 -14.18 3.05
C ASP A 87 8.88 -14.22 3.78
N HIS A 88 9.30 -13.08 4.33
CA HIS A 88 10.56 -12.96 5.06
C HIS A 88 10.32 -12.58 6.53
N PRO A 89 11.01 -13.22 7.50
CA PRO A 89 10.85 -12.94 8.95
C PRO A 89 11.09 -11.47 9.33
N ASN A 90 12.00 -10.79 8.61
CA ASN A 90 12.32 -9.37 8.79
C ASN A 90 11.88 -8.51 7.59
N GLY A 91 10.87 -8.97 6.87
CA GLY A 91 10.35 -8.27 5.70
C GLY A 91 9.82 -6.87 6.03
N ASN A 92 9.86 -5.99 5.05
CA ASN A 92 9.42 -4.61 5.20
C ASN A 92 7.94 -4.53 5.54
N ARG A 93 7.61 -3.71 6.53
CA ARG A 93 6.24 -3.47 6.99
C ARG A 93 5.97 -1.99 7.12
N CYS A 94 4.89 -1.51 6.51
CA CYS A 94 4.57 -0.07 6.51
C CYS A 94 4.35 0.49 7.92
N SER A 95 3.77 -0.28 8.84
CA SER A 95 3.59 0.16 10.24
C SER A 95 4.91 0.45 10.93
N VAL A 96 5.92 -0.38 10.71
CA VAL A 96 7.28 -0.21 11.25
C VAL A 96 7.99 0.98 10.63
N ASP A 97 7.88 1.14 9.31
CA ASP A 97 8.55 2.22 8.60
C ASP A 97 7.90 3.57 8.91
N VAL A 98 6.56 3.64 8.99
CA VAL A 98 5.87 4.85 9.47
C VAL A 98 6.28 5.19 10.90
N ALA A 99 6.44 4.22 11.80
CA ALA A 99 6.93 4.47 13.15
C ALA A 99 8.33 5.11 13.14
N LYS A 100 9.26 4.60 12.30
CA LYS A 100 10.59 5.20 12.12
C LYS A 100 10.51 6.64 11.62
N GLU A 101 9.65 6.91 10.63
CA GLU A 101 9.47 8.26 10.10
C GLU A 101 8.85 9.21 11.14
N VAL A 102 7.90 8.74 11.95
CA VAL A 102 7.35 9.52 13.08
C VAL A 102 8.45 9.86 14.09
N ILE A 103 9.30 8.90 14.48
CA ILE A 103 10.42 9.15 15.40
C ILE A 103 11.38 10.19 14.82
N LYS A 104 11.71 10.08 13.55
CA LYS A 104 12.57 11.03 12.84
C LYS A 104 11.99 12.45 12.81
N LEU A 105 10.69 12.60 12.60
CA LEU A 105 10.00 13.89 12.61
C LEU A 105 9.92 14.48 14.03
N LYS A 106 9.65 13.66 15.05
CA LYS A 106 9.68 14.08 16.46
C LYS A 106 11.05 14.64 16.84
N ALA A 107 12.13 14.00 16.42
CA ALA A 107 13.51 14.47 16.65
C ALA A 107 13.80 15.84 15.99
N GLN A 108 13.02 16.23 14.96
CA GLN A 108 13.13 17.53 14.30
C GLN A 108 12.20 18.60 14.92
N ASN A 109 11.47 18.26 15.99
CA ASN A 109 10.52 19.11 16.69
C ASN A 109 9.49 19.72 15.72
N VAL A 110 8.77 18.85 15.00
CA VAL A 110 7.65 19.28 14.14
C VAL A 110 6.44 19.64 14.98
N ASP A 111 5.69 20.67 14.57
CA ASP A 111 4.51 21.19 15.26
C ASP A 111 3.27 20.33 14.99
N GLY A 112 3.25 19.61 13.87
CA GLY A 112 2.18 18.70 13.49
C GLY A 112 2.66 17.68 12.47
N ILE A 113 1.89 16.59 12.28
CA ILE A 113 2.17 15.57 11.27
C ILE A 113 0.98 15.46 10.31
N VAL A 114 1.29 15.39 9.02
CA VAL A 114 0.36 15.06 7.94
C VAL A 114 0.73 13.71 7.37
N ILE A 115 -0.22 12.78 7.33
CA ILE A 115 -0.07 11.49 6.66
C ILE A 115 -0.83 11.56 5.34
N ASP A 116 -0.12 11.36 4.23
CA ASP A 116 -0.71 11.38 2.90
C ASP A 116 -1.01 9.95 2.42
N LEU A 117 -2.31 9.65 2.32
CA LEU A 117 -2.89 8.41 1.82
C LEU A 117 -3.57 8.60 0.45
N ARG A 118 -3.38 9.72 -0.21
CA ARG A 118 -3.94 9.93 -1.56
C ARG A 118 -3.35 8.90 -2.51
N TYR A 119 -4.20 8.31 -3.35
CA TYR A 119 -3.88 7.22 -4.29
C TYR A 119 -3.44 5.91 -3.62
N ASN A 120 -3.54 5.79 -2.29
CA ASN A 120 -3.23 4.57 -1.56
C ASN A 120 -4.44 3.61 -1.59
N GLY A 121 -4.35 2.56 -2.39
CA GLY A 121 -5.42 1.55 -2.59
C GLY A 121 -5.66 0.60 -1.40
N GLY A 122 -4.91 0.75 -0.30
CA GLY A 122 -5.00 -0.11 0.88
C GLY A 122 -3.82 -1.07 1.01
N GLY A 123 -4.08 -2.28 1.47
CA GLY A 123 -3.08 -3.34 1.68
C GLY A 123 -3.33 -4.15 2.94
N SER A 124 -2.29 -4.34 3.76
CA SER A 124 -2.31 -5.19 4.94
C SER A 124 -3.27 -4.72 6.03
N LEU A 125 -4.26 -5.56 6.35
CA LEU A 125 -5.19 -5.32 7.46
C LEU A 125 -4.47 -5.34 8.82
N TYR A 126 -3.43 -6.16 8.97
CA TYR A 126 -2.64 -6.19 10.19
C TYR A 126 -1.87 -4.88 10.38
N ASP A 127 -1.20 -4.41 9.35
CA ASP A 127 -0.36 -3.21 9.43
C ASP A 127 -1.16 -1.94 9.64
N VAL A 128 -2.36 -1.83 9.07
CA VAL A 128 -3.21 -0.67 9.35
C VAL A 128 -3.63 -0.59 10.81
N VAL A 129 -3.89 -1.73 11.46
CA VAL A 129 -4.21 -1.77 12.90
C VAL A 129 -3.00 -1.32 13.73
N GLN A 130 -1.81 -1.86 13.44
CA GLN A 130 -0.58 -1.46 14.13
C GLN A 130 -0.22 0.01 13.89
N MET A 131 -0.40 0.49 12.65
CA MET A 131 -0.15 1.89 12.31
C MET A 131 -1.13 2.84 13.03
N ALA A 132 -2.40 2.47 13.17
CA ALA A 132 -3.36 3.27 13.90
C ALA A 132 -2.99 3.38 15.39
N GLY A 133 -2.45 2.32 15.99
CA GLY A 133 -1.94 2.29 17.37
C GLY A 133 -0.78 3.26 17.62
N LEU A 134 -0.04 3.69 16.58
CA LEU A 134 0.97 4.75 16.74
C LEU A 134 0.36 6.10 17.18
N PHE A 135 -0.94 6.29 16.97
CA PHE A 135 -1.66 7.55 17.18
C PHE A 135 -2.85 7.44 18.14
N VAL A 136 -3.40 6.25 18.33
CA VAL A 136 -4.56 5.96 19.19
C VAL A 136 -4.09 5.07 20.33
N ASP A 137 -4.32 5.49 21.57
CA ASP A 137 -3.75 4.87 22.77
C ASP A 137 -4.32 3.47 23.05
N ASP A 138 -5.63 3.30 23.01
CA ASP A 138 -6.30 2.00 23.21
C ASP A 138 -7.64 1.97 22.50
N GLY A 139 -8.11 0.77 22.24
CA GLY A 139 -9.45 0.54 21.70
C GLY A 139 -9.46 -0.17 20.35
N PRO A 140 -10.68 -0.46 19.86
CA PRO A 140 -10.87 -1.11 18.57
C PRO A 140 -10.48 -0.17 17.41
N ILE A 141 -9.82 -0.69 16.40
CA ILE A 141 -9.47 0.06 15.19
C ILE A 141 -10.46 -0.26 14.06
N VAL A 142 -10.87 -1.50 13.95
CA VAL A 142 -11.81 -1.97 12.92
C VAL A 142 -12.52 -3.22 13.39
N GLN A 143 -13.76 -3.40 12.95
CA GLN A 143 -14.52 -4.62 13.15
C GLN A 143 -14.58 -5.37 11.82
N VAL A 144 -14.38 -6.69 11.83
CA VAL A 144 -14.54 -7.55 10.66
C VAL A 144 -15.62 -8.57 10.90
N LYS A 145 -16.36 -8.93 9.86
CA LYS A 145 -17.45 -9.90 9.92
C LYS A 145 -17.31 -10.90 8.77
N ASP A 146 -17.28 -12.17 9.11
CA ASP A 146 -17.20 -13.26 8.13
C ASP A 146 -18.56 -13.62 7.54
N ARG A 147 -18.58 -14.60 6.63
CA ARG A 147 -19.81 -15.11 5.99
C ARG A 147 -20.77 -15.78 7.00
N ASP A 148 -20.26 -16.31 8.10
CA ASP A 148 -21.05 -16.96 9.14
C ASP A 148 -21.59 -15.95 10.16
N ASN A 149 -21.46 -14.64 9.85
CA ASN A 149 -21.86 -13.52 10.71
C ASN A 149 -21.09 -13.42 12.03
N ARG A 150 -19.92 -14.06 12.14
CA ARG A 150 -19.04 -13.91 13.30
C ARG A 150 -18.29 -12.60 13.19
N ALA A 151 -18.46 -11.77 14.20
CA ALA A 151 -17.75 -10.48 14.28
C ALA A 151 -16.48 -10.64 15.09
N SER A 152 -15.40 -10.05 14.61
CA SER A 152 -14.14 -9.92 15.33
C SER A 152 -13.73 -8.46 15.39
N VAL A 153 -13.25 -8.02 16.54
CA VAL A 153 -12.77 -6.67 16.76
C VAL A 153 -11.25 -6.68 16.72
N LEU A 154 -10.67 -5.94 15.79
CA LEU A 154 -9.23 -5.79 15.71
C LEU A 154 -8.83 -4.51 16.43
N ARG A 155 -7.85 -4.64 17.30
CA ARG A 155 -7.28 -3.55 18.11
C ARG A 155 -5.76 -3.64 18.10
N ASP A 156 -5.12 -2.52 18.36
CA ASP A 156 -3.72 -2.54 18.72
C ASP A 156 -3.55 -3.26 20.05
N LYS A 157 -2.44 -3.99 20.20
CA LYS A 157 -2.11 -4.73 21.41
C LYS A 157 -1.08 -4.01 22.26
N ASP A 158 -0.40 -3.05 21.70
CA ASP A 158 0.58 -2.24 22.40
C ASP A 158 -0.15 -1.08 23.10
N HIS A 159 0.22 -0.87 24.37
CA HIS A 159 -0.26 0.28 25.10
C HIS A 159 0.68 1.45 24.89
N GLY A 160 0.12 2.60 24.59
CA GLY A 160 0.83 3.84 24.45
C GLY A 160 0.80 4.40 23.03
N VAL A 161 1.01 5.69 22.93
CA VAL A 161 0.97 6.45 21.68
C VAL A 161 2.36 6.93 21.32
N LEU A 162 2.79 6.61 20.10
CA LEU A 162 4.09 7.10 19.62
C LEU A 162 4.07 8.63 19.38
N TYR A 163 2.93 9.15 18.90
CA TYR A 163 2.74 10.56 18.62
C TYR A 163 1.36 11.04 19.03
N SER A 164 1.30 12.01 19.97
CA SER A 164 0.06 12.62 20.50
C SER A 164 -0.19 14.05 20.02
N GLY A 165 0.73 14.64 19.23
CA GLY A 165 0.60 15.98 18.70
C GLY A 165 -0.46 16.13 17.60
N PRO A 166 -0.63 17.32 17.01
CA PRO A 166 -1.58 17.57 15.93
C PRO A 166 -1.38 16.63 14.74
N LEU A 167 -2.49 16.05 14.25
CA LEU A 167 -2.48 15.06 13.16
C LEU A 167 -3.52 15.42 12.11
N ALA A 168 -3.11 15.38 10.84
CA ALA A 168 -4.02 15.40 9.70
C ALA A 168 -3.75 14.20 8.79
N VAL A 169 -4.79 13.72 8.11
CA VAL A 169 -4.70 12.64 7.13
C VAL A 169 -5.26 13.14 5.80
N MET A 170 -4.42 13.13 4.79
CA MET A 170 -4.83 13.48 3.42
C MET A 170 -5.35 12.25 2.70
N VAL A 171 -6.51 12.37 2.09
CA VAL A 171 -7.17 11.30 1.34
C VAL A 171 -7.70 11.82 0.00
N ASN A 172 -7.96 10.90 -0.93
CA ASN A 172 -8.75 11.18 -2.13
C ASN A 172 -9.64 9.98 -2.49
N GLU A 173 -10.38 10.08 -3.59
CA GLU A 173 -11.30 9.07 -4.10
C GLU A 173 -10.63 7.73 -4.45
N PHE A 174 -9.30 7.68 -4.54
CA PHE A 174 -8.52 6.44 -4.72
C PHE A 174 -8.00 5.86 -3.41
N SER A 175 -8.14 6.59 -2.29
CA SER A 175 -7.82 6.06 -0.96
C SER A 175 -8.82 4.96 -0.60
N ALA A 176 -8.40 3.70 -0.54
CA ALA A 176 -9.31 2.57 -0.41
C ALA A 176 -8.91 1.58 0.69
N SER A 177 -9.87 0.79 1.18
CA SER A 177 -9.62 -0.37 2.04
C SER A 177 -8.87 -0.02 3.34
N ALA A 178 -7.59 -0.42 3.51
CA ALA A 178 -6.79 -0.10 4.70
C ALA A 178 -6.66 1.41 4.91
N SER A 179 -6.55 2.21 3.85
CA SER A 179 -6.55 3.68 3.95
C SER A 179 -7.85 4.20 4.56
N GLU A 180 -8.98 3.58 4.21
CA GLU A 180 -10.29 3.94 4.77
C GLU A 180 -10.43 3.50 6.23
N ILE A 181 -9.84 2.35 6.59
CA ILE A 181 -9.80 1.88 7.98
C ILE A 181 -9.00 2.87 8.84
N PHE A 182 -7.82 3.28 8.37
CA PHE A 182 -6.98 4.25 9.08
C PHE A 182 -7.69 5.59 9.25
N ALA A 183 -8.15 6.19 8.14
CA ALA A 183 -8.83 7.48 8.16
C ALA A 183 -10.10 7.43 9.04
N ALA A 184 -10.89 6.34 8.95
CA ALA A 184 -12.07 6.16 9.78
C ALA A 184 -11.73 6.07 11.28
N ALA A 185 -10.67 5.31 11.65
CA ALA A 185 -10.25 5.22 13.04
C ALA A 185 -9.80 6.57 13.58
N ILE A 186 -8.95 7.30 12.85
CA ILE A 186 -8.51 8.65 13.26
C ILE A 186 -9.70 9.61 13.43
N GLN A 187 -10.68 9.56 12.53
CA GLN A 187 -11.88 10.38 12.60
C GLN A 187 -12.79 9.98 13.76
N ASP A 188 -13.09 8.70 13.92
CA ASP A 188 -14.01 8.18 14.96
C ASP A 188 -13.49 8.44 16.38
N TYR A 189 -12.16 8.45 16.57
CA TYR A 189 -11.53 8.82 17.84
C TYR A 189 -11.33 10.33 18.03
N ASN A 190 -11.73 11.16 17.06
CA ASN A 190 -11.41 12.59 17.03
C ASN A 190 -9.90 12.84 17.24
N ARG A 191 -9.07 11.92 16.76
CA ARG A 191 -7.62 11.96 16.95
C ARG A 191 -6.93 12.93 15.98
N GLY A 192 -7.51 13.18 14.85
CA GLY A 192 -6.99 14.04 13.80
C GLY A 192 -8.07 14.48 12.84
N VAL A 193 -7.68 15.27 11.84
CA VAL A 193 -8.57 15.84 10.82
C VAL A 193 -8.34 15.12 9.49
N ILE A 194 -9.41 14.73 8.82
CA ILE A 194 -9.36 14.13 7.48
C ILE A 194 -9.57 15.22 6.44
N ILE A 195 -8.63 15.33 5.50
CA ILE A 195 -8.59 16.42 4.51
C ILE A 195 -8.47 15.81 3.11
N GLY A 196 -9.25 16.28 2.17
CA GLY A 196 -9.13 15.85 0.76
C GLY A 196 -10.42 15.87 -0.02
N SER A 197 -10.63 14.89 -0.91
CA SER A 197 -11.86 14.76 -1.71
C SER A 197 -13.09 14.64 -0.82
N THR A 198 -14.27 14.83 -1.39
CA THR A 198 -15.56 14.70 -0.67
C THR A 198 -15.66 13.38 0.11
N SER A 199 -15.14 12.27 -0.45
CA SER A 199 -15.04 10.98 0.24
C SER A 199 -13.90 10.14 -0.34
N THR A 200 -13.51 9.08 0.39
CA THR A 200 -12.62 8.03 -0.10
C THR A 200 -13.38 7.07 -1.02
N TYR A 201 -12.70 6.04 -1.52
CA TYR A 201 -13.19 5.11 -2.54
C TYR A 201 -14.50 4.39 -2.19
N GLY A 202 -14.66 3.96 -0.95
CA GLY A 202 -15.86 3.22 -0.52
C GLY A 202 -15.74 1.70 -0.62
N LYS A 203 -14.58 1.11 -0.32
CA LYS A 203 -14.40 -0.34 -0.19
C LYS A 203 -14.56 -0.77 1.25
N GLY A 204 -15.54 -1.65 1.52
CA GLY A 204 -15.82 -2.21 2.85
C GLY A 204 -15.62 -3.73 2.94
N THR A 205 -14.75 -4.32 2.11
CA THR A 205 -14.55 -5.77 2.02
C THR A 205 -13.09 -6.16 2.11
N VAL A 206 -12.83 -7.33 2.73
CA VAL A 206 -11.52 -7.97 2.78
C VAL A 206 -11.47 -9.10 1.75
N GLN A 207 -10.45 -9.06 0.91
CA GLN A 207 -10.20 -10.05 -0.14
C GLN A 207 -8.90 -10.80 0.14
N ARG A 208 -8.86 -12.08 -0.26
CA ARG A 208 -7.65 -12.90 -0.23
C ARG A 208 -7.46 -13.59 -1.56
N ASN A 209 -6.20 -13.72 -1.96
CA ASN A 209 -5.79 -14.59 -3.04
C ASN A 209 -5.60 -15.99 -2.47
N ILE A 210 -6.24 -16.99 -3.09
CA ILE A 210 -6.16 -18.39 -2.70
C ILE A 210 -5.62 -19.15 -3.89
N GLY A 211 -4.44 -19.79 -3.73
CA GLY A 211 -3.87 -20.65 -4.74
C GLY A 211 -4.75 -21.87 -4.99
N LEU A 212 -4.92 -22.24 -6.25
CA LEU A 212 -5.63 -23.46 -6.65
C LEU A 212 -4.59 -24.57 -6.79
N GLY A 213 -4.63 -25.58 -5.92
CA GLY A 213 -3.68 -26.69 -5.91
C GLY A 213 -2.68 -26.69 -4.73
N ASP A 214 -2.83 -25.76 -3.82
CA ASP A 214 -1.95 -25.59 -2.64
C ASP A 214 -2.39 -26.46 -1.43
N ASP A 215 -3.05 -27.59 -1.70
CA ASP A 215 -3.61 -28.45 -0.66
C ASP A 215 -2.54 -29.41 -0.07
N GLY A 216 -1.59 -28.89 0.69
CA GLY A 216 -0.76 -29.67 1.60
C GLY A 216 0.41 -30.45 0.96
N ILE A 217 0.70 -31.66 1.45
CA ILE A 217 1.91 -32.46 1.21
C ILE A 217 2.21 -32.74 -0.29
N PHE A 218 1.27 -32.53 -1.18
CA PHE A 218 1.41 -32.76 -2.64
C PHE A 218 1.71 -31.48 -3.44
N ALA A 219 1.85 -30.33 -2.79
CA ALA A 219 2.06 -29.02 -3.45
C ALA A 219 3.33 -28.97 -4.33
N LEU A 220 4.34 -29.79 -4.05
CA LEU A 220 5.61 -29.85 -4.78
C LEU A 220 5.51 -30.51 -6.18
N SER A 221 4.41 -31.17 -6.50
CA SER A 221 4.22 -31.90 -7.79
C SER A 221 2.94 -31.51 -8.53
N SER A 222 2.14 -30.59 -8.00
CA SER A 222 0.92 -30.16 -8.65
C SER A 222 1.20 -29.06 -9.67
N PRO A 223 0.56 -29.10 -10.86
CA PRO A 223 0.67 -28.00 -11.81
C PRO A 223 0.13 -26.72 -11.16
N ASP A 224 0.74 -25.59 -11.50
CA ASP A 224 0.20 -24.27 -11.11
C ASP A 224 -1.19 -24.08 -11.77
N LEU A 225 -2.22 -24.24 -10.97
CA LEU A 225 -3.62 -24.07 -11.39
C LEU A 225 -4.09 -22.62 -11.30
N GLY A 226 -3.17 -21.71 -10.91
CA GLY A 226 -3.47 -20.30 -10.75
C GLY A 226 -4.04 -19.94 -9.38
N THR A 227 -4.54 -18.71 -9.27
CA THR A 227 -5.00 -18.12 -8.02
C THR A 227 -6.38 -17.52 -8.20
N ILE A 228 -7.26 -17.74 -7.23
CA ILE A 228 -8.58 -17.12 -7.18
C ILE A 228 -8.61 -16.01 -6.12
N LYS A 229 -9.14 -14.84 -6.46
CA LYS A 229 -9.32 -13.71 -5.55
C LYS A 229 -10.73 -13.73 -5.00
N LEU A 230 -10.89 -14.04 -3.71
CA LEU A 230 -12.18 -14.14 -3.04
C LEU A 230 -12.41 -13.04 -2.01
N THR A 231 -13.65 -12.54 -1.96
CA THR A 231 -14.12 -11.71 -0.85
C THR A 231 -14.57 -12.61 0.29
N LEU A 232 -13.89 -12.54 1.42
CA LEU A 232 -14.11 -13.42 2.57
C LEU A 232 -14.83 -12.73 3.72
N GLN A 233 -14.61 -11.43 3.93
CA GLN A 233 -15.11 -10.68 5.07
C GLN A 233 -15.56 -9.29 4.65
N LYS A 234 -16.45 -8.71 5.46
CA LYS A 234 -16.76 -7.26 5.45
C LYS A 234 -16.08 -6.61 6.64
N PHE A 235 -15.70 -5.35 6.51
CA PHE A 235 -15.23 -4.59 7.64
C PHE A 235 -16.14 -3.39 7.92
N TYR A 236 -16.09 -2.92 9.16
CA TYR A 236 -16.90 -1.85 9.68
C TYR A 236 -16.06 -0.93 10.56
N ARG A 237 -16.45 0.32 10.61
CA ARG A 237 -15.91 1.30 11.54
C ARG A 237 -16.19 0.88 12.99
N ILE A 238 -15.49 1.48 13.93
CA ILE A 238 -15.68 1.18 15.38
C ILE A 238 -17.09 1.54 15.86
N ASN A 239 -17.75 2.51 15.24
CA ASN A 239 -19.13 2.91 15.51
C ASN A 239 -20.17 2.00 14.82
N GLY A 240 -19.75 0.95 14.10
CA GLY A 240 -20.60 0.04 13.34
C GLY A 240 -20.96 0.51 11.93
N GLY A 241 -20.55 1.71 11.52
CA GLY A 241 -20.75 2.21 10.16
C GLY A 241 -19.94 1.43 9.13
N SER A 242 -20.41 1.39 7.88
CA SER A 242 -19.71 0.76 6.76
C SER A 242 -19.11 1.82 5.84
N THR A 243 -17.90 1.56 5.36
CA THR A 243 -17.29 2.35 4.29
C THR A 243 -17.77 1.94 2.90
N GLN A 244 -18.38 0.74 2.77
CA GLN A 244 -18.82 0.22 1.48
C GLN A 244 -19.77 1.19 0.76
N LEU A 245 -19.40 1.61 -0.45
CA LEU A 245 -20.09 2.59 -1.29
C LEU A 245 -20.27 4.00 -0.67
N LYS A 246 -19.70 4.24 0.50
CA LYS A 246 -19.84 5.53 1.21
C LYS A 246 -18.51 6.24 1.40
N GLY A 247 -17.44 5.46 1.53
CA GLY A 247 -16.13 5.99 1.90
C GLY A 247 -16.08 6.57 3.32
N VAL A 248 -15.00 7.25 3.58
CA VAL A 248 -14.80 8.15 4.72
C VAL A 248 -14.93 9.58 4.18
N LYS A 249 -15.87 10.35 4.70
CA LYS A 249 -16.04 11.76 4.32
C LYS A 249 -14.92 12.59 4.93
N SER A 250 -14.34 13.49 4.15
CA SER A 250 -13.36 14.43 4.67
C SER A 250 -14.03 15.45 5.59
N ASP A 251 -13.33 15.81 6.66
CA ASP A 251 -13.75 16.90 7.57
C ASP A 251 -13.51 18.25 6.89
N ILE A 252 -12.47 18.35 6.07
CA ILE A 252 -12.16 19.50 5.22
C ILE A 252 -12.07 19.02 3.78
N VAL A 253 -13.03 19.44 2.96
CA VAL A 253 -13.07 19.10 1.54
C VAL A 253 -12.22 20.09 0.76
N LEU A 254 -11.30 19.56 -0.04
CA LEU A 254 -10.50 20.34 -1.00
C LEU A 254 -10.99 20.02 -2.43
N PRO A 255 -10.96 21.01 -3.35
CA PRO A 255 -11.24 20.74 -4.76
C PRO A 255 -10.30 19.66 -5.31
N ASP A 256 -10.84 18.75 -6.10
CA ASP A 256 -10.06 17.74 -6.81
C ASP A 256 -10.35 17.78 -8.33
N ASN A 257 -9.53 17.04 -9.10
CA ASN A 257 -9.58 17.06 -10.56
C ASN A 257 -10.76 16.25 -11.14
N LEU A 258 -11.52 15.53 -10.31
CA LEU A 258 -12.63 14.67 -10.73
C LEU A 258 -14.01 15.23 -10.36
N GLU A 259 -14.08 16.42 -9.77
CA GLU A 259 -15.35 17.09 -9.41
C GLU A 259 -16.07 17.79 -10.58
N TYR A 260 -15.66 17.54 -11.85
CA TYR A 260 -16.26 18.17 -13.03
C TYR A 260 -17.03 17.19 -13.91
#